data_3b71c75e9e157f274a3cf11b41a0f482
#
_entry.id   3b71c75e9e157f274a3cf11b41a0f482
#
_cell.length_a   1.000
_cell.length_b   1.000
_cell.length_c   1.000
_cell.angle_alpha   90.00
_cell.angle_beta   90.00
_cell.angle_gamma   90.00
#
_symmetry.space_group_name_H-M   'P 1'
#
loop_
_entity.id
_entity.type
_entity.pdbx_description
1 polymer ?
#
loop_
_entity_poly.entity_id
_entity_poly.type
_entity_poly.pdbx_seq_one_letter_code
_entity_poly.pdbx_strand_id
1 'polypeptide(L)'
;LNKQCNNTMDKKMDIIELFNQNKQIVDWQRNLNKSTRQLLMGLSSSTKAITMASCVEENHKILILTSTYSEAERLSSDLIGLVGEERVYTFLADDTPLAEFVFSSQEKIFSRLEALDFLLDSQQSGFLIVNVAASQLFLPNPVNFNSAYIDLKIGQEYELKDLISQLLNSGYKQVSQVLKQGEFSLRGDILD
;
A
#
# COMPACT_ATOMS: atom_id res chain seq x y z
N LEU A 1 25.87 -33.77 -35.31
CA LEU A 1 24.42 -33.39 -35.47
C LEU A 1 24.00 -32.58 -34.26
N ASN A 2 24.29 -31.27 -34.31
CA ASN A 2 23.87 -30.32 -33.32
C ASN A 2 22.43 -29.86 -33.65
N LYS A 3 21.46 -30.28 -32.82
CA LYS A 3 20.14 -29.63 -32.80
C LYS A 3 20.22 -28.45 -31.88
N GLN A 4 20.32 -27.27 -32.46
CA GLN A 4 19.97 -26.01 -31.81
C GLN A 4 18.46 -26.08 -31.45
N CYS A 5 18.15 -26.24 -30.16
CA CYS A 5 16.83 -25.88 -29.66
C CYS A 5 16.71 -24.34 -29.66
N ASN A 6 16.02 -23.83 -30.65
CA ASN A 6 15.54 -22.45 -30.63
C ASN A 6 14.58 -22.28 -29.44
N ASN A 7 15.09 -21.65 -28.39
CA ASN A 7 14.30 -21.22 -27.25
C ASN A 7 13.61 -19.90 -27.64
N THR A 8 12.52 -19.99 -28.41
CA THR A 8 11.54 -18.93 -28.53
C THR A 8 10.81 -18.89 -27.19
N MET A 9 11.35 -18.14 -26.22
CA MET A 9 10.56 -17.65 -25.11
C MET A 9 9.43 -16.82 -25.73
N ASP A 10 8.23 -17.37 -25.73
CA ASP A 10 7.00 -16.62 -25.93
C ASP A 10 7.03 -15.44 -24.93
N LYS A 11 7.29 -14.25 -25.45
CA LYS A 11 7.23 -13.02 -24.69
C LYS A 11 5.77 -12.85 -24.29
N LYS A 12 5.44 -13.28 -23.06
CA LYS A 12 4.09 -13.13 -22.51
C LYS A 12 3.79 -11.64 -22.58
N MET A 13 2.94 -11.25 -23.52
CA MET A 13 2.60 -9.85 -23.74
C MET A 13 1.90 -9.35 -22.47
N ASP A 14 2.45 -8.33 -21.82
CA ASP A 14 1.87 -7.75 -20.62
C ASP A 14 0.50 -7.17 -20.98
N ILE A 15 -0.52 -7.51 -20.21
CA ILE A 15 -1.89 -7.02 -20.42
C ILE A 15 -1.95 -5.49 -20.38
N ILE A 16 -1.09 -4.86 -19.59
CA ILE A 16 -0.97 -3.40 -19.50
C ILE A 16 -0.38 -2.83 -20.81
N GLU A 17 0.64 -3.47 -21.39
CA GLU A 17 1.19 -3.07 -22.69
C GLU A 17 0.13 -3.13 -23.79
N LEU A 18 -0.68 -4.18 -23.78
CA LEU A 18 -1.77 -4.36 -24.75
C LEU A 18 -2.84 -3.28 -24.59
N PHE A 19 -3.17 -2.93 -23.35
CA PHE A 19 -4.14 -1.91 -23.04
C PHE A 19 -3.66 -0.50 -23.46
N ASN A 20 -2.36 -0.23 -23.31
CA ASN A 20 -1.71 1.01 -23.72
C ASN A 20 -1.62 1.19 -25.26
N GLN A 21 -1.97 0.19 -26.05
CA GLN A 21 -2.13 0.33 -27.51
C GLN A 21 -3.49 0.95 -27.91
N ASN A 22 -4.46 1.02 -26.97
CA ASN A 22 -5.75 1.61 -27.24
C ASN A 22 -5.64 3.15 -27.26
N LYS A 23 -5.98 3.74 -28.40
CA LYS A 23 -5.90 5.20 -28.62
C LYS A 23 -6.70 6.00 -27.57
N GLN A 24 -7.86 5.51 -27.16
CA GLN A 24 -8.69 6.21 -26.15
C GLN A 24 -8.01 6.25 -24.79
N ILE A 25 -7.32 5.17 -24.41
CA ILE A 25 -6.56 5.10 -23.15
C ILE A 25 -5.36 6.04 -23.20
N VAL A 26 -4.61 6.03 -24.31
CA VAL A 26 -3.45 6.93 -24.48
C VAL A 26 -3.87 8.40 -24.45
N ASP A 27 -4.96 8.75 -25.11
CA ASP A 27 -5.49 10.13 -25.10
C ASP A 27 -5.96 10.54 -23.70
N TRP A 28 -6.57 9.62 -22.96
CA TRP A 28 -6.97 9.83 -21.56
C TRP A 28 -5.76 10.02 -20.65
N GLN A 29 -4.74 9.17 -20.72
CA GLN A 29 -3.48 9.29 -19.96
C GLN A 29 -2.79 10.63 -20.18
N ARG A 30 -2.68 11.09 -21.44
CA ARG A 30 -2.10 12.40 -21.78
C ARG A 30 -2.83 13.58 -21.14
N ASN A 31 -4.12 13.41 -20.88
CA ASN A 31 -4.94 14.46 -20.26
C ASN A 31 -4.92 14.43 -18.73
N LEU A 32 -4.46 13.35 -18.08
CA LEU A 32 -4.31 13.27 -16.63
C LEU A 32 -3.39 14.37 -16.08
N ASN A 33 -2.28 14.64 -16.78
CA ASN A 33 -1.31 15.66 -16.36
C ASN A 33 -1.79 17.11 -16.59
N LYS A 34 -2.97 17.33 -17.18
CA LYS A 34 -3.50 18.67 -17.46
C LYS A 34 -4.45 19.22 -16.41
N SER A 35 -4.52 18.61 -15.23
CA SER A 35 -5.40 19.01 -14.11
C SER A 35 -6.89 19.11 -14.50
N THR A 36 -7.34 18.31 -15.45
CA THR A 36 -8.72 18.31 -15.94
C THR A 36 -9.55 17.20 -15.25
N ARG A 37 -10.82 17.47 -15.01
CA ARG A 37 -11.76 16.42 -14.60
C ARG A 37 -12.11 15.57 -15.79
N GLN A 38 -12.02 14.26 -15.65
CA GLN A 38 -12.33 13.30 -16.68
C GLN A 38 -13.34 12.29 -16.16
N LEU A 39 -14.27 11.86 -17.03
CA LEU A 39 -15.26 10.83 -16.75
C LEU A 39 -14.99 9.63 -17.64
N LEU A 40 -14.71 8.49 -17.04
CA LEU A 40 -14.60 7.21 -17.72
C LEU A 40 -15.87 6.39 -17.45
N MET A 41 -16.53 5.95 -18.49
CA MET A 41 -17.77 5.18 -18.40
C MET A 41 -17.60 3.80 -19.06
N GLY A 42 -18.39 2.83 -18.59
CA GLY A 42 -18.41 1.48 -19.18
C GLY A 42 -17.27 0.57 -18.72
N LEU A 43 -16.51 0.95 -17.67
CA LEU A 43 -15.46 0.11 -17.12
C LEU A 43 -16.07 -0.97 -16.21
N SER A 44 -15.78 -2.24 -16.48
CA SER A 44 -16.00 -3.35 -15.55
C SER A 44 -14.97 -3.32 -14.42
N SER A 45 -15.14 -4.14 -13.36
CA SER A 45 -14.20 -4.19 -12.22
C SER A 45 -12.75 -4.39 -12.66
N SER A 46 -12.45 -5.43 -13.43
CA SER A 46 -11.09 -5.73 -13.88
C SER A 46 -10.56 -4.66 -14.85
N THR A 47 -11.42 -4.10 -15.71
CA THR A 47 -11.03 -3.02 -16.62
C THR A 47 -10.67 -1.74 -15.84
N LYS A 48 -11.36 -1.46 -14.71
CA LYS A 48 -10.96 -0.36 -13.81
C LYS A 48 -9.53 -0.54 -13.31
N ALA A 49 -9.20 -1.72 -12.79
CA ALA A 49 -7.87 -2.02 -12.27
C ALA A 49 -6.78 -1.90 -13.35
N ILE A 50 -7.01 -2.46 -14.55
CA ILE A 50 -6.06 -2.36 -15.67
C ILE A 50 -5.88 -0.90 -16.10
N THR A 51 -6.99 -0.13 -16.18
CA THR A 51 -6.92 1.30 -16.53
C THR A 51 -6.09 2.08 -15.53
N MET A 52 -6.29 1.84 -14.22
CA MET A 52 -5.51 2.48 -13.17
C MET A 52 -4.05 2.04 -13.21
N ALA A 53 -3.78 0.75 -13.34
CA ALA A 53 -2.43 0.19 -13.44
C ALA A 53 -1.64 0.79 -14.61
N SER A 54 -2.32 1.11 -15.72
CA SER A 54 -1.70 1.74 -16.89
C SER A 54 -1.28 3.21 -16.69
N CYS A 55 -1.68 3.83 -15.56
CA CYS A 55 -1.37 5.23 -15.24
C CYS A 55 -0.22 5.40 -14.25
N VAL A 56 0.33 4.29 -13.72
CA VAL A 56 1.46 4.38 -12.80
C VAL A 56 2.71 4.76 -13.56
N GLU A 57 3.16 5.98 -13.34
CA GLU A 57 4.47 6.46 -13.73
C GLU A 57 5.39 6.48 -12.50
N GLU A 58 6.70 6.47 -12.70
CA GLU A 58 7.67 6.65 -11.63
C GLU A 58 7.41 7.98 -10.90
N ASN A 59 7.44 7.94 -9.57
CA ASN A 59 7.23 9.08 -8.67
C ASN A 59 5.80 9.68 -8.60
N HIS A 60 4.78 8.95 -9.06
CA HIS A 60 3.39 9.37 -8.93
C HIS A 60 2.64 8.53 -7.90
N LYS A 61 1.90 9.20 -7.03
CA LYS A 61 0.94 8.59 -6.11
C LYS A 61 -0.47 8.79 -6.63
N ILE A 62 -1.22 7.70 -6.71
CA ILE A 62 -2.61 7.71 -7.16
C ILE A 62 -3.51 7.39 -5.97
N LEU A 63 -4.33 8.37 -5.58
CA LEU A 63 -5.36 8.16 -4.56
C LEU A 63 -6.65 7.68 -5.22
N ILE A 64 -7.14 6.54 -4.76
CA ILE A 64 -8.39 5.94 -5.23
C ILE A 64 -9.40 5.97 -4.08
N LEU A 65 -10.53 6.64 -4.31
CA LEU A 65 -11.65 6.65 -3.37
C LEU A 65 -12.74 5.69 -3.86
N THR A 66 -13.10 4.72 -3.02
CA THR A 66 -14.17 3.75 -3.28
C THR A 66 -15.39 4.02 -2.40
N SER A 67 -16.56 3.56 -2.82
CA SER A 67 -17.79 3.77 -2.07
C SER A 67 -17.88 2.87 -0.83
N THR A 68 -17.38 1.63 -0.92
CA THR A 68 -17.51 0.62 0.12
C THR A 68 -16.18 -0.07 0.43
N TYR A 69 -16.12 -0.69 1.60
CA TYR A 69 -15.00 -1.55 2.02
C TYR A 69 -14.76 -2.70 1.03
N SER A 70 -15.82 -3.42 0.65
CA SER A 70 -15.71 -4.56 -0.27
C SER A 70 -15.25 -4.17 -1.67
N GLU A 71 -15.62 -2.99 -2.17
CA GLU A 71 -15.11 -2.47 -3.45
C GLU A 71 -13.62 -2.17 -3.36
N ALA A 72 -13.17 -1.58 -2.25
CA ALA A 72 -11.76 -1.31 -1.98
C ALA A 72 -10.93 -2.58 -1.96
N GLU A 73 -11.34 -3.59 -1.21
CA GLU A 73 -10.61 -4.88 -1.12
C GLU A 73 -10.49 -5.57 -2.48
N ARG A 74 -11.58 -5.61 -3.24
CA ARG A 74 -11.53 -6.22 -4.58
C ARG A 74 -10.57 -5.49 -5.50
N LEU A 75 -10.65 -4.15 -5.51
CA LEU A 75 -9.78 -3.34 -6.35
C LEU A 75 -8.31 -3.45 -5.94
N SER A 76 -8.04 -3.51 -4.63
CA SER A 76 -6.71 -3.75 -4.09
C SER A 76 -6.14 -5.10 -4.57
N SER A 77 -6.92 -6.17 -4.45
CA SER A 77 -6.52 -7.50 -4.93
C SER A 77 -6.24 -7.52 -6.44
N ASP A 78 -7.10 -6.87 -7.24
CA ASP A 78 -6.92 -6.78 -8.68
C ASP A 78 -5.64 -5.98 -9.04
N LEU A 79 -5.37 -4.88 -8.33
CA LEU A 79 -4.17 -4.06 -8.55
C LEU A 79 -2.89 -4.76 -8.10
N ILE A 80 -2.90 -5.44 -6.94
CA ILE A 80 -1.76 -6.25 -6.46
C ILE A 80 -1.37 -7.29 -7.53
N GLY A 81 -2.34 -7.95 -8.14
CA GLY A 81 -2.10 -8.91 -9.23
C GLY A 81 -1.48 -8.29 -10.49
N LEU A 82 -1.62 -6.98 -10.71
CA LEU A 82 -1.13 -6.28 -11.90
C LEU A 82 0.22 -5.57 -11.67
N VAL A 83 0.42 -4.94 -10.50
CA VAL A 83 1.55 -4.04 -10.27
C VAL A 83 2.47 -4.46 -9.12
N GLY A 84 2.10 -5.52 -8.37
CA GLY A 84 2.81 -5.99 -7.19
C GLY A 84 2.27 -5.41 -5.88
N GLU A 85 2.49 -6.14 -4.78
CA GLU A 85 1.99 -5.79 -3.44
C GLU A 85 2.68 -4.52 -2.91
N GLU A 86 3.93 -4.32 -3.23
CA GLU A 86 4.77 -3.20 -2.79
C GLU A 86 4.32 -1.83 -3.34
N ARG A 87 3.34 -1.81 -4.24
CA ARG A 87 2.80 -0.59 -4.86
C ARG A 87 1.34 -0.32 -4.52
N VAL A 88 0.72 -1.12 -3.67
CA VAL A 88 -0.72 -1.00 -3.37
C VAL A 88 -0.93 -0.92 -1.87
N TYR A 89 -1.32 0.25 -1.41
CA TYR A 89 -1.58 0.56 0.00
C TYR A 89 -3.06 0.76 0.24
N THR A 90 -3.54 0.33 1.40
CA THR A 90 -4.96 0.45 1.76
C THR A 90 -5.13 1.20 3.08
N PHE A 91 -6.03 2.18 3.07
CA PHE A 91 -6.47 2.87 4.28
C PHE A 91 -7.98 2.73 4.38
N LEU A 92 -8.44 1.68 5.08
CA LEU A 92 -9.83 1.27 5.08
C LEU A 92 -10.46 1.35 6.48
N ALA A 93 -11.76 1.65 6.52
CA ALA A 93 -12.62 1.58 7.69
C ALA A 93 -13.88 0.77 7.37
N ASP A 94 -14.44 0.12 8.37
CA ASP A 94 -15.69 -0.61 8.21
C ASP A 94 -16.83 0.35 7.84
N ASP A 95 -17.70 -0.07 6.93
CA ASP A 95 -18.80 0.76 6.44
C ASP A 95 -19.87 1.03 7.52
N THR A 96 -19.83 0.28 8.63
CA THR A 96 -20.72 0.46 9.78
C THR A 96 -19.96 1.03 10.98
N PRO A 97 -20.29 2.23 11.46
CA PRO A 97 -19.57 2.90 12.55
C PRO A 97 -19.54 2.11 13.88
N LEU A 98 -20.52 1.25 14.12
CA LEU A 98 -20.60 0.43 15.33
C LEU A 98 -19.55 -0.69 15.40
N ALA A 99 -19.00 -1.12 14.28
CA ALA A 99 -18.00 -2.19 14.23
C ALA A 99 -16.60 -1.70 14.64
N GLU A 100 -16.27 -0.41 14.45
CA GLU A 100 -14.95 0.13 14.80
C GLU A 100 -14.68 0.21 16.30
N PHE A 101 -15.72 0.36 17.12
CA PHE A 101 -15.56 0.42 18.58
C PHE A 101 -15.22 -0.94 19.21
N VAL A 102 -15.39 -2.03 18.49
CA VAL A 102 -15.30 -3.35 19.10
C VAL A 102 -13.98 -4.06 18.83
N PHE A 103 -13.39 -4.02 17.64
CA PHE A 103 -12.08 -4.66 17.34
C PHE A 103 -11.48 -4.18 16.02
N SER A 104 -10.63 -3.17 16.04
CA SER A 104 -9.66 -3.03 14.93
C SER A 104 -8.71 -4.22 15.00
N SER A 105 -8.72 -5.09 14.01
CA SER A 105 -7.68 -6.13 13.92
C SER A 105 -6.31 -5.46 13.82
N GLN A 106 -5.29 -6.07 14.42
CA GLN A 106 -3.93 -5.51 14.32
C GLN A 106 -3.52 -5.30 12.86
N GLU A 107 -3.91 -6.19 11.97
CA GLU A 107 -3.67 -6.09 10.51
C GLU A 107 -4.22 -4.78 9.92
N LYS A 108 -5.44 -4.37 10.28
CA LYS A 108 -6.01 -3.08 9.82
C LYS A 108 -5.21 -1.88 10.32
N ILE A 109 -4.71 -1.95 11.56
CA ILE A 109 -3.88 -0.88 12.13
C ILE A 109 -2.57 -0.77 11.33
N PHE A 110 -1.90 -1.90 11.05
CA PHE A 110 -0.65 -1.90 10.29
C PHE A 110 -0.84 -1.42 8.86
N SER A 111 -1.85 -1.90 8.14
CA SER A 111 -2.15 -1.41 6.79
C SER A 111 -2.40 0.09 6.75
N ARG A 112 -3.06 0.65 7.78
CA ARG A 112 -3.24 2.11 7.92
C ARG A 112 -1.93 2.85 8.19
N LEU A 113 -1.04 2.28 9.02
CA LEU A 113 0.29 2.87 9.27
C LEU A 113 1.16 2.86 8.00
N GLU A 114 1.19 1.75 7.27
CA GLU A 114 1.89 1.62 5.98
C GLU A 114 1.35 2.62 4.96
N ALA A 115 0.03 2.81 4.91
CA ALA A 115 -0.60 3.79 4.04
C ALA A 115 -0.22 5.24 4.39
N LEU A 116 -0.09 5.56 5.69
CA LEU A 116 0.37 6.88 6.15
C LEU A 116 1.86 7.08 5.82
N ASP A 117 2.67 6.06 6.00
CA ASP A 117 4.09 6.08 5.63
C ASP A 117 4.26 6.31 4.13
N PHE A 118 3.55 5.55 3.30
CA PHE A 118 3.50 5.77 1.86
C PHE A 118 3.13 7.21 1.50
N LEU A 119 2.17 7.83 2.19
CA LEU A 119 1.79 9.23 1.92
C LEU A 119 2.92 10.21 2.22
N LEU A 120 3.70 9.97 3.26
CA LEU A 120 4.77 10.86 3.72
C LEU A 120 6.08 10.68 2.95
N ASP A 121 6.37 9.48 2.46
CA ASP A 121 7.59 9.21 1.69
C ASP A 121 7.46 9.76 0.26
N SER A 122 8.18 10.83 -0.05
CA SER A 122 8.16 11.48 -1.37
C SER A 122 8.79 10.64 -2.50
N GLN A 123 9.49 9.56 -2.18
CA GLN A 123 10.19 8.73 -3.17
C GLN A 123 9.35 7.53 -3.62
N GLN A 124 8.32 7.18 -2.88
CA GLN A 124 7.44 6.07 -3.23
C GLN A 124 6.41 6.45 -4.30
N SER A 125 6.11 5.51 -5.18
CA SER A 125 5.06 5.60 -6.20
C SER A 125 4.11 4.41 -6.09
N GLY A 126 2.84 4.61 -6.40
CA GLY A 126 1.85 3.55 -6.32
C GLY A 126 0.44 4.05 -6.07
N PHE A 127 -0.37 3.17 -5.49
CA PHE A 127 -1.80 3.39 -5.24
C PHE A 127 -2.09 3.43 -3.76
N LEU A 128 -2.87 4.42 -3.34
CA LEU A 128 -3.52 4.42 -2.04
C LEU A 128 -5.03 4.29 -2.25
N ILE A 129 -5.60 3.20 -1.75
CA ILE A 129 -7.03 2.92 -1.83
C ILE A 129 -7.68 3.26 -0.49
N VAL A 130 -8.69 4.12 -0.54
CA VAL A 130 -9.43 4.61 0.63
C VAL A 130 -10.91 4.43 0.36
N ASN A 131 -11.69 3.91 1.32
CA ASN A 131 -13.14 3.95 1.20
C ASN A 131 -13.72 5.21 1.87
N VAL A 132 -14.97 5.56 1.53
CA VAL A 132 -15.62 6.78 2.05
C VAL A 132 -15.63 6.82 3.58
N ALA A 133 -15.87 5.69 4.25
CA ALA A 133 -15.85 5.63 5.71
C ALA A 133 -14.47 6.01 6.28
N ALA A 134 -13.39 5.48 5.70
CA ALA A 134 -12.03 5.79 6.12
C ALA A 134 -11.63 7.24 5.83
N SER A 135 -12.14 7.84 4.74
CA SER A 135 -11.83 9.24 4.39
C SER A 135 -12.33 10.26 5.41
N GLN A 136 -13.20 9.85 6.32
CA GLN A 136 -13.75 10.68 7.40
C GLN A 136 -12.98 10.54 8.72
N LEU A 137 -11.99 9.65 8.79
CA LEU A 137 -11.19 9.47 9.98
C LEU A 137 -10.18 10.61 10.16
N PHE A 138 -9.98 11.00 11.42
CA PHE A 138 -8.92 11.95 11.76
C PHE A 138 -7.55 11.29 11.60
N LEU A 139 -6.64 11.98 10.94
CA LEU A 139 -5.27 11.54 10.77
C LEU A 139 -4.36 12.23 11.80
N PRO A 140 -3.28 11.56 12.24
CA PRO A 140 -2.29 12.18 13.08
C PRO A 140 -1.59 13.33 12.34
N ASN A 141 -1.08 14.30 13.10
CA ASN A 141 -0.23 15.34 12.51
C ASN A 141 1.04 14.67 11.95
N PRO A 142 1.45 14.96 10.69
CA PRO A 142 2.64 14.38 10.07
C PRO A 142 3.91 14.52 10.90
N VAL A 143 4.10 15.65 11.60
CA VAL A 143 5.27 15.88 12.46
C VAL A 143 5.28 14.90 13.64
N ASN A 144 4.12 14.71 14.29
CA ASN A 144 4.00 13.78 15.41
C ASN A 144 4.15 12.32 14.94
N PHE A 145 3.61 12.00 13.76
CA PHE A 145 3.74 10.68 13.17
C PHE A 145 5.21 10.34 12.91
N ASN A 146 5.95 11.23 12.25
CA ASN A 146 7.38 11.04 11.97
C ASN A 146 8.22 10.95 13.25
N SER A 147 7.86 11.67 14.32
CA SER A 147 8.58 11.60 15.59
C SER A 147 8.36 10.31 16.38
N ALA A 148 7.34 9.53 16.01
CA ALA A 148 7.05 8.24 16.64
C ALA A 148 7.86 7.07 16.05
N TYR A 149 8.59 7.29 14.96
CA TYR A 149 9.47 6.26 14.38
C TYR A 149 10.68 6.02 15.27
N ILE A 150 11.02 4.74 15.40
CA ILE A 150 12.29 4.29 15.98
C ILE A 150 13.17 3.85 14.82
N ASP A 151 14.14 4.69 14.44
CA ASP A 151 15.08 4.40 13.34
C ASP A 151 16.35 3.74 13.90
N LEU A 152 16.50 2.45 13.61
CA LEU A 152 17.67 1.67 14.04
C LEU A 152 18.67 1.54 12.89
N LYS A 153 19.90 2.04 13.09
CA LYS A 153 20.95 2.03 12.05
C LYS A 153 22.04 1.03 12.40
N ILE A 154 22.47 0.26 11.42
CA ILE A 154 23.58 -0.68 11.56
C ILE A 154 24.85 0.08 11.96
N GLY A 155 25.54 -0.42 13.00
CA GLY A 155 26.78 0.19 13.51
C GLY A 155 26.58 1.29 14.53
N GLN A 156 25.34 1.61 14.92
CA GLN A 156 25.06 2.47 16.07
C GLN A 156 24.82 1.64 17.34
N GLU A 157 25.26 2.18 18.46
CA GLU A 157 25.00 1.62 19.79
C GLU A 157 23.71 2.23 20.36
N TYR A 158 22.85 1.38 20.91
CA TYR A 158 21.59 1.78 21.53
C TYR A 158 21.50 1.23 22.95
N GLU A 159 21.08 2.07 23.90
CA GLU A 159 20.77 1.61 25.25
C GLU A 159 19.49 0.74 25.20
N LEU A 160 19.64 -0.55 25.50
CA LEU A 160 18.57 -1.53 25.39
C LEU A 160 17.33 -1.16 26.22
N LYS A 161 17.53 -0.56 27.41
CA LYS A 161 16.43 -0.13 28.28
C LYS A 161 15.61 1.00 27.67
N ASP A 162 16.28 1.93 26.99
CA ASP A 162 15.61 3.05 26.33
C ASP A 162 14.84 2.56 25.11
N LEU A 163 15.40 1.63 24.35
CA LEU A 163 14.73 1.02 23.20
C LEU A 163 13.49 0.24 23.61
N ILE A 164 13.58 -0.58 24.67
CA ILE A 164 12.42 -1.29 25.22
C ILE A 164 11.33 -0.30 25.67
N SER A 165 11.72 0.77 26.35
CA SER A 165 10.77 1.79 26.81
C SER A 165 10.08 2.49 25.64
N GLN A 166 10.82 2.80 24.58
CA GLN A 166 10.25 3.38 23.35
C GLN A 166 9.29 2.41 22.66
N LEU A 167 9.64 1.13 22.52
CA LEU A 167 8.75 0.11 21.94
C LEU A 167 7.45 -0.03 22.72
N LEU A 168 7.53 -0.12 24.06
CA LEU A 168 6.35 -0.20 24.92
C LEU A 168 5.46 1.05 24.81
N ASN A 169 6.06 2.24 24.78
CA ASN A 169 5.34 3.51 24.60
C ASN A 169 4.69 3.62 23.21
N SER A 170 5.29 3.00 22.19
CA SER A 170 4.72 2.91 20.85
C SER A 170 3.65 1.81 20.70
N GLY A 171 3.33 1.10 21.80
CA GLY A 171 2.25 0.10 21.82
C GLY A 171 2.69 -1.32 21.45
N TYR A 172 3.97 -1.57 21.27
CA TYR A 172 4.50 -2.93 21.10
C TYR A 172 4.33 -3.73 22.39
N LYS A 173 4.13 -5.04 22.23
CA LYS A 173 3.97 -5.98 23.35
C LYS A 173 5.20 -6.87 23.47
N GLN A 174 5.77 -6.93 24.67
CA GLN A 174 6.85 -7.87 24.96
C GLN A 174 6.28 -9.27 25.10
N VAL A 175 6.82 -10.22 24.35
CA VAL A 175 6.44 -11.64 24.32
C VAL A 175 7.67 -12.53 24.46
N SER A 176 7.47 -13.82 24.76
CA SER A 176 8.56 -14.81 24.79
C SER A 176 9.04 -15.23 23.39
N GLN A 177 8.14 -15.18 22.41
CA GLN A 177 8.41 -15.48 21.00
C GLN A 177 7.52 -14.60 20.14
N VAL A 178 8.12 -13.88 19.19
CA VAL A 178 7.40 -13.02 18.24
C VAL A 178 6.66 -13.90 17.24
N LEU A 179 5.34 -13.70 17.12
CA LEU A 179 4.46 -14.43 16.21
C LEU A 179 3.79 -13.50 15.21
N LYS A 180 3.69 -12.20 15.53
CA LYS A 180 2.98 -11.22 14.68
C LYS A 180 3.57 -9.82 14.87
N GLN A 181 3.23 -8.95 13.96
CA GLN A 181 3.58 -7.53 14.02
C GLN A 181 3.07 -6.86 15.30
N GLY A 182 3.83 -5.90 15.86
CA GLY A 182 3.52 -5.24 17.11
C GLY A 182 3.94 -6.02 18.35
N GLU A 183 4.65 -7.13 18.20
CA GLU A 183 5.29 -7.88 19.28
C GLU A 183 6.80 -7.72 19.19
N PHE A 184 7.48 -7.81 20.32
CA PHE A 184 8.93 -7.91 20.39
C PHE A 184 9.35 -8.91 21.47
N SER A 185 10.51 -9.52 21.30
CA SER A 185 11.08 -10.48 22.23
C SER A 185 12.54 -10.12 22.53
N LEU A 186 12.91 -10.19 23.78
CA LEU A 186 14.30 -9.97 24.24
C LEU A 186 14.88 -11.27 24.76
N ARG A 187 16.01 -11.69 24.18
CA ARG A 187 16.78 -12.86 24.60
C ARG A 187 18.25 -12.51 24.74
N GLY A 188 18.66 -12.19 25.97
CA GLY A 188 19.98 -11.62 26.20
C GLY A 188 20.09 -10.25 25.53
N ASP A 189 21.05 -10.10 24.62
CA ASP A 189 21.28 -8.86 23.85
C ASP A 189 20.62 -8.89 22.46
N ILE A 190 19.77 -9.88 22.19
CA ILE A 190 19.07 -10.03 20.91
C ILE A 190 17.64 -9.54 21.08
N LEU A 191 17.27 -8.58 20.25
CA LEU A 191 15.91 -8.06 20.12
C LEU A 191 15.33 -8.55 18.78
N ASP A 192 14.21 -9.29 18.87
CA ASP A 192 13.42 -9.75 17.72
C ASP A 192 12.20 -8.85 17.55
#